data_a84a78b5e70fcf4207b2cf88f855799b
#
_entry.id   a84a78b5e70fcf4207b2cf88f855799b
#
_cell.length_a   1.000
_cell.length_b   1.000
_cell.length_c   1.000
_cell.angle_alpha   90.00
_cell.angle_beta   90.00
_cell.angle_gamma   90.00
#
_symmetry.space_group_name_H-M   'P 1'
#
loop_
_entity.id
_entity.type
_entity.pdbx_description
1 polymer ?
#
loop_
_entity_poly.entity_id
_entity_poly.type
_entity_poly.pdbx_seq_one_letter_code
_entity_poly.pdbx_strand_id
1 'polypeptide(L)'
;PAGLGGSYDCVFSNPPYMKTSAGKCCLSDARQIARHETAGEIGDFAAAAGMLLKHGGEAVFVYRPDRLADLIFAFRQAGLEPKRLTFVSSDPAHAPSVLLLAGKKGGKSGLYLTPHFFLKDASGVQSPEYTELLEKGIFHERFFRP
;
A
#
# COMPACT_ATOMS: atom_id res chain seq x y z
N PRO A 1 7.57 -8.38 -22.62
CA PRO A 1 6.92 -7.94 -23.85
C PRO A 1 7.08 -6.43 -24.01
N ALA A 2 7.88 -6.01 -24.99
CA ALA A 2 7.97 -4.63 -25.40
C ALA A 2 6.58 -4.20 -25.92
N GLY A 3 5.91 -3.27 -25.24
CA GLY A 3 4.64 -2.72 -25.69
C GLY A 3 3.56 -2.46 -24.66
N LEU A 4 3.71 -2.91 -23.40
CA LEU A 4 2.69 -2.66 -22.35
C LEU A 4 3.00 -1.42 -21.49
N GLY A 5 4.17 -0.80 -21.65
CA GLY A 5 4.55 0.40 -20.89
C GLY A 5 3.60 1.57 -21.19
N GLY A 6 3.11 2.23 -20.13
CA GLY A 6 2.22 3.38 -20.26
C GLY A 6 0.83 3.06 -20.81
N SER A 7 0.32 1.83 -20.63
CA SER A 7 -0.96 1.39 -21.23
C SER A 7 -2.12 1.33 -20.25
N TYR A 8 -1.86 1.35 -18.94
CA TYR A 8 -2.89 1.13 -17.92
C TYR A 8 -3.23 2.41 -17.17
N ASP A 9 -4.51 2.57 -16.84
CA ASP A 9 -5.01 3.69 -16.02
C ASP A 9 -4.85 3.39 -14.52
N CYS A 10 -4.91 2.11 -14.15
CA CYS A 10 -4.77 1.66 -12.77
C CYS A 10 -3.97 0.36 -12.69
N VAL A 11 -3.10 0.26 -11.67
CA VAL A 11 -2.39 -0.96 -11.30
C VAL A 11 -2.65 -1.22 -9.81
N PHE A 12 -3.12 -2.42 -9.52
CA PHE A 12 -3.31 -2.89 -8.14
C PHE A 12 -2.27 -3.96 -7.81
N SER A 13 -1.71 -3.92 -6.61
CA SER A 13 -0.78 -4.93 -6.12
C SER A 13 -0.99 -5.26 -4.64
N ASN A 14 -0.94 -6.54 -4.34
CA ASN A 14 -0.81 -7.08 -2.99
C ASN A 14 0.48 -7.93 -2.94
N PRO A 15 1.65 -7.28 -2.82
CA PRO A 15 2.93 -7.99 -2.83
C PRO A 15 3.02 -9.00 -1.69
N PRO A 16 3.69 -10.15 -1.90
CA PRO A 16 3.84 -11.14 -0.85
C PRO A 16 4.60 -10.56 0.34
N TYR A 17 4.13 -10.85 1.55
CA TYR A 17 4.82 -10.48 2.78
C TYR A 17 5.88 -11.54 3.09
N MET A 18 7.08 -11.38 2.57
CA MET A 18 8.19 -12.27 2.94
C MET A 18 8.43 -12.13 4.45
N LYS A 19 8.08 -13.18 5.20
CA LYS A 19 8.60 -13.35 6.55
C LYS A 19 10.09 -13.62 6.37
N THR A 20 10.92 -12.67 6.77
CA THR A 20 12.33 -12.99 7.04
C THR A 20 12.32 -14.12 8.06
N SER A 21 12.51 -15.35 7.60
CA SER A 21 12.78 -16.47 8.50
C SER A 21 14.05 -16.12 9.24
N ALA A 22 13.90 -15.78 10.53
CA ALA A 22 15.01 -15.58 11.44
C ALA A 22 15.70 -16.92 11.68
N GLY A 23 16.48 -17.38 10.70
CA GLY A 23 17.58 -18.30 10.93
C GLY A 23 18.64 -17.54 11.71
N LYS A 24 19.00 -18.05 12.88
CA LYS A 24 20.06 -17.52 13.73
C LYS A 24 21.34 -17.28 12.91
N CYS A 25 21.66 -16.04 12.62
CA CYS A 25 22.98 -15.63 12.19
C CYS A 25 23.24 -14.17 12.59
N CYS A 26 24.42 -13.94 13.11
CA CYS A 26 25.04 -12.70 13.60
C CYS A 26 24.34 -11.35 13.37
N LEU A 27 24.12 -10.65 14.49
CA LEU A 27 23.16 -9.57 14.77
C LEU A 27 23.38 -8.21 14.11
N SER A 28 24.38 -7.96 13.28
CA SER A 28 24.61 -6.64 12.65
C SER A 28 24.40 -6.60 11.15
N ASP A 29 24.95 -7.56 10.43
CA ASP A 29 24.97 -7.52 8.96
C ASP A 29 23.69 -8.12 8.33
N ALA A 30 23.10 -9.12 8.98
CA ALA A 30 21.86 -9.77 8.51
C ALA A 30 20.65 -8.82 8.52
N ARG A 31 20.62 -7.80 9.43
CA ARG A 31 19.54 -6.80 9.44
C ARG A 31 19.65 -5.79 8.30
N GLN A 32 20.85 -5.44 7.88
CA GLN A 32 21.05 -4.55 6.73
C GLN A 32 20.75 -5.30 5.44
N ILE A 33 21.23 -6.53 5.28
CA ILE A 33 20.96 -7.37 4.09
C ILE A 33 19.45 -7.65 3.97
N ALA A 34 18.78 -8.06 5.06
CA ALA A 34 17.33 -8.29 5.05
C ALA A 34 16.51 -7.03 4.74
N ARG A 35 16.98 -5.83 5.15
CA ARG A 35 16.35 -4.55 4.77
C ARG A 35 16.55 -4.25 3.29
N HIS A 36 17.72 -4.51 2.74
CA HIS A 36 18.00 -4.31 1.33
C HIS A 36 17.26 -5.29 0.43
N GLU A 37 17.17 -6.57 0.81
CA GLU A 37 16.43 -7.59 0.05
C GLU A 37 14.91 -7.31 0.05
N THR A 38 14.34 -6.95 1.20
CA THR A 38 12.90 -6.65 1.30
C THR A 38 12.53 -5.31 0.64
N ALA A 39 13.41 -4.31 0.71
CA ALA A 39 13.23 -3.04 -0.02
C ALA A 39 13.43 -3.23 -1.52
N GLY A 40 14.28 -4.19 -1.95
CA GLY A 40 14.43 -4.60 -3.34
C GLY A 40 13.13 -5.15 -3.91
N GLU A 41 12.48 -6.09 -3.24
CA GLU A 41 11.24 -6.69 -3.72
C GLU A 41 10.10 -5.66 -3.89
N ILE A 42 9.84 -4.81 -2.89
CA ILE A 42 8.78 -3.79 -3.01
C ILE A 42 9.14 -2.74 -4.06
N GLY A 43 10.44 -2.45 -4.23
CA GLY A 43 10.96 -1.58 -5.28
C GLY A 43 10.66 -2.12 -6.67
N ASP A 44 10.83 -3.41 -6.89
CA ASP A 44 10.55 -4.07 -8.17
C ASP A 44 9.06 -4.01 -8.53
N PHE A 45 8.17 -4.25 -7.55
CA PHE A 45 6.72 -4.11 -7.75
C PHE A 45 6.33 -2.67 -8.06
N ALA A 46 6.89 -1.69 -7.34
CA ALA A 46 6.63 -0.27 -7.59
C ALA A 46 7.16 0.16 -8.96
N ALA A 47 8.38 -0.26 -9.33
CA ALA A 47 8.96 0.02 -10.64
C ALA A 47 8.11 -0.56 -11.77
N ALA A 48 7.66 -1.82 -11.64
CA ALA A 48 6.77 -2.44 -12.61
C ALA A 48 5.45 -1.68 -12.76
N ALA A 49 4.83 -1.28 -11.63
CA ALA A 49 3.62 -0.46 -11.65
C ALA A 49 3.86 0.89 -12.35
N GLY A 50 4.98 1.57 -12.02
CA GLY A 50 5.37 2.82 -12.68
C GLY A 50 5.57 2.68 -14.17
N MET A 51 6.13 1.57 -14.65
CA MET A 51 6.31 1.28 -16.08
C MET A 51 4.99 1.03 -16.79
N LEU A 52 4.07 0.29 -16.17
CA LEU A 52 2.79 -0.10 -16.77
C LEU A 52 1.80 1.07 -16.87
N LEU A 53 1.82 1.98 -15.90
CA LEU A 53 0.87 3.09 -15.82
C LEU A 53 1.10 4.15 -16.88
N LYS A 54 0.01 4.69 -17.42
CA LYS A 54 -0.01 5.97 -18.13
C LYS A 54 0.41 7.11 -17.20
N HIS A 55 0.86 8.21 -17.75
CA HIS A 55 1.02 9.46 -16.98
C HIS A 55 -0.34 9.86 -16.39
N GLY A 56 -0.37 10.16 -15.08
CA GLY A 56 -1.61 10.42 -14.36
C GLY A 56 -2.39 9.18 -13.90
N GLY A 57 -1.94 7.97 -14.28
CA GLY A 57 -2.51 6.72 -13.79
C GLY A 57 -2.21 6.46 -12.31
N GLU A 58 -3.01 5.61 -11.67
CA GLU A 58 -2.96 5.33 -10.23
C GLU A 58 -2.45 3.92 -9.93
N ALA A 59 -1.48 3.80 -9.04
CA ALA A 59 -1.08 2.54 -8.41
C ALA A 59 -1.71 2.44 -7.03
N VAL A 60 -2.28 1.28 -6.69
CA VAL A 60 -2.81 0.99 -5.35
C VAL A 60 -2.16 -0.25 -4.82
N PHE A 61 -1.47 -0.12 -3.68
CA PHE A 61 -0.78 -1.22 -3.02
C PHE A 61 -1.40 -1.50 -1.66
N VAL A 62 -1.66 -2.77 -1.41
CA VAL A 62 -1.95 -3.31 -0.08
C VAL A 62 -0.63 -3.74 0.54
N TYR A 63 -0.30 -3.25 1.72
CA TYR A 63 0.98 -3.56 2.35
C TYR A 63 0.91 -3.54 3.88
N ARG A 64 2.04 -3.89 4.51
CA ARG A 64 2.19 -3.90 5.97
C ARG A 64 2.46 -2.50 6.51
N PRO A 65 1.81 -2.09 7.62
CA PRO A 65 2.03 -0.77 8.21
C PRO A 65 3.47 -0.52 8.69
N ASP A 66 4.13 -1.54 9.21
CA ASP A 66 5.53 -1.46 9.68
C ASP A 66 6.55 -1.22 8.55
N ARG A 67 6.13 -1.37 7.29
CA ARG A 67 6.95 -1.15 6.10
C ARG A 67 6.49 0.06 5.26
N LEU A 68 5.71 0.95 5.85
CA LEU A 68 5.19 2.13 5.16
C LEU A 68 6.31 3.03 4.59
N ALA A 69 7.38 3.24 5.36
CA ALA A 69 8.49 4.08 4.92
C ALA A 69 9.18 3.52 3.66
N ASP A 70 9.38 2.20 3.61
CA ASP A 70 9.97 1.53 2.44
C ASP A 70 9.04 1.61 1.22
N LEU A 71 7.74 1.46 1.43
CA LEU A 71 6.74 1.56 0.36
C LEU A 71 6.68 2.98 -0.22
N ILE A 72 6.68 4.02 0.63
CA ILE A 72 6.71 5.43 0.17
C ILE A 72 7.98 5.70 -0.62
N PHE A 73 9.13 5.23 -0.14
CA PHE A 73 10.40 5.38 -0.83
C PHE A 73 10.36 4.69 -2.20
N ALA A 74 9.91 3.43 -2.26
CA ALA A 74 9.78 2.67 -3.50
C ALA A 74 8.85 3.36 -4.52
N PHE A 75 7.70 3.89 -4.05
CA PHE A 75 6.79 4.65 -4.89
C PHE A 75 7.48 5.86 -5.52
N ARG A 76 8.16 6.68 -4.73
CA ARG A 76 8.84 7.87 -5.21
C ARG A 76 9.97 7.54 -6.20
N GLN A 77 10.74 6.49 -5.94
CA GLN A 77 11.76 6.00 -6.87
C GLN A 77 11.16 5.54 -8.21
N ALA A 78 9.93 5.01 -8.19
CA ALA A 78 9.21 4.59 -9.39
C ALA A 78 8.44 5.72 -10.11
N GLY A 79 8.56 6.98 -9.66
CA GLY A 79 7.81 8.11 -10.21
C GLY A 79 6.33 8.11 -9.83
N LEU A 80 5.96 7.38 -8.78
CA LEU A 80 4.62 7.32 -8.22
C LEU A 80 4.56 8.23 -7.00
N GLU A 81 3.89 9.37 -7.09
CA GLU A 81 3.72 10.24 -5.92
C GLU A 81 2.58 9.72 -5.04
N PRO A 82 2.84 9.41 -3.75
CA PRO A 82 1.80 9.00 -2.80
C PRO A 82 0.70 10.06 -2.68
N LYS A 83 -0.57 9.65 -2.82
CA LYS A 83 -1.72 10.56 -2.83
C LYS A 83 -2.75 10.26 -1.76
N ARG A 84 -2.88 9.00 -1.36
CA ARG A 84 -3.89 8.59 -0.40
C ARG A 84 -3.39 7.40 0.41
N LEU A 85 -3.50 7.49 1.73
CA LEU A 85 -3.13 6.43 2.67
C LEU A 85 -4.29 6.11 3.59
N THR A 86 -4.70 4.85 3.61
CA THR A 86 -5.73 4.31 4.49
C THR A 86 -5.13 3.22 5.36
N PHE A 87 -5.29 3.33 6.67
CA PHE A 87 -4.99 2.24 7.61
C PHE A 87 -6.23 1.39 7.86
N VAL A 88 -6.04 0.07 7.93
CA VAL A 88 -7.10 -0.90 8.17
C VAL A 88 -6.79 -1.69 9.44
N SER A 89 -7.74 -1.73 10.37
CA SER A 89 -7.70 -2.54 11.59
C SER A 89 -8.92 -3.44 11.70
N SER A 90 -8.80 -4.49 12.51
CA SER A 90 -9.94 -5.34 12.86
C SER A 90 -11.04 -4.54 13.57
N ASP A 91 -10.67 -3.71 14.51
CA ASP A 91 -11.54 -2.85 15.33
C ASP A 91 -10.75 -1.69 15.96
N PRO A 92 -11.40 -0.74 16.65
CA PRO A 92 -10.72 0.42 17.25
C PRO A 92 -9.71 0.11 18.36
N ALA A 93 -9.75 -1.07 18.96
CA ALA A 93 -8.82 -1.46 20.03
C ALA A 93 -7.49 -2.02 19.47
N HIS A 94 -7.42 -2.33 18.18
CA HIS A 94 -6.26 -2.94 17.56
C HIS A 94 -5.52 -1.98 16.63
N ALA A 95 -4.19 -2.09 16.67
CA ALA A 95 -3.34 -1.37 15.73
C ALA A 95 -3.61 -1.82 14.27
N PRO A 96 -3.28 -0.98 13.27
CA PRO A 96 -3.44 -1.34 11.88
C PRO A 96 -2.68 -2.63 11.53
N SER A 97 -3.37 -3.55 10.88
CA SER A 97 -2.80 -4.79 10.35
C SER A 97 -2.40 -4.68 8.89
N VAL A 98 -3.07 -3.79 8.16
CA VAL A 98 -2.88 -3.55 6.72
C VAL A 98 -2.98 -2.06 6.44
N LEU A 99 -2.28 -1.60 5.41
CA LEU A 99 -2.48 -0.28 4.81
C LEU A 99 -2.80 -0.39 3.31
N LEU A 100 -3.48 0.63 2.81
CA LEU A 100 -3.69 0.84 1.39
C LEU A 100 -2.99 2.16 1.03
N LEU A 101 -2.01 2.10 0.12
CA LEU A 101 -1.36 3.29 -0.41
C LEU A 101 -1.70 3.45 -1.89
N ALA A 102 -2.33 4.56 -2.23
CA ALA A 102 -2.55 4.94 -3.60
C ALA A 102 -1.55 6.04 -4.00
N GLY A 103 -0.92 5.88 -5.16
CA GLY A 103 0.02 6.84 -5.72
C GLY A 103 -0.26 7.12 -7.18
N LYS A 104 0.05 8.33 -7.62
CA LYS A 104 -0.22 8.80 -8.99
C LYS A 104 1.08 8.98 -9.77
N LYS A 105 1.17 8.40 -10.95
CA LYS A 105 2.33 8.58 -11.83
C LYS A 105 2.43 10.03 -12.29
N GLY A 106 3.57 10.67 -11.99
CA GLY A 106 3.79 12.09 -12.28
C GLY A 106 2.91 13.03 -11.47
N GLY A 107 2.37 12.58 -10.33
CA GLY A 107 1.55 13.40 -9.45
C GLY A 107 2.37 14.47 -8.74
N LYS A 108 1.71 15.58 -8.37
CA LYS A 108 2.28 16.61 -7.49
C LYS A 108 2.24 16.12 -6.03
N SER A 109 3.16 16.61 -5.19
CA SER A 109 3.20 16.32 -3.76
C SER A 109 1.88 16.64 -3.04
N GLY A 110 1.64 15.97 -1.93
CA GLY A 110 0.44 16.09 -1.12
C GLY A 110 -0.23 14.73 -0.90
N LEU A 111 -0.16 14.24 0.33
CA LEU A 111 -0.72 12.95 0.76
C LEU A 111 -1.95 13.20 1.63
N TYR A 112 -3.07 12.65 1.24
CA TYR A 112 -4.29 12.61 2.05
C TYR A 112 -4.27 11.37 2.95
N LEU A 113 -4.33 11.58 4.25
CA LEU A 113 -4.57 10.54 5.24
C LEU A 113 -6.08 10.39 5.42
N THR A 114 -6.62 9.27 4.99
CA THR A 114 -8.05 9.00 5.11
C THR A 114 -8.44 8.74 6.56
N PRO A 115 -9.72 8.76 6.91
CA PRO A 115 -10.17 8.14 8.14
C PRO A 115 -9.71 6.70 8.23
N HIS A 116 -9.49 6.20 9.45
CA HIS A 116 -9.15 4.81 9.70
C HIS A 116 -10.30 3.89 9.29
N PHE A 117 -10.01 2.80 8.60
CA PHE A 117 -11.01 1.82 8.21
C PHE A 117 -11.03 0.65 9.20
N PHE A 118 -12.16 0.45 9.84
CA PHE A 118 -12.36 -0.65 10.78
C PHE A 118 -13.26 -1.72 10.17
N LEU A 119 -12.91 -3.00 10.36
CA LEU A 119 -13.76 -4.11 9.93
C LEU A 119 -14.95 -4.29 10.89
N LYS A 120 -14.72 -4.01 12.19
CA LYS A 120 -15.72 -4.11 13.25
C LYS A 120 -15.73 -2.83 14.07
N ASP A 121 -16.85 -2.55 14.71
CA ASP A 121 -16.97 -1.48 15.70
C ASP A 121 -16.43 -1.92 17.08
N ALA A 122 -16.52 -1.03 18.07
CA ALA A 122 -16.05 -1.30 19.43
C ALA A 122 -16.84 -2.42 20.15
N SER A 123 -18.02 -2.76 19.66
CA SER A 123 -18.86 -3.86 20.20
C SER A 123 -18.55 -5.21 19.53
N GLY A 124 -17.67 -5.24 18.53
CA GLY A 124 -17.34 -6.44 17.78
C GLY A 124 -18.29 -6.75 16.62
N VAL A 125 -19.25 -5.87 16.34
CA VAL A 125 -20.16 -5.97 15.20
C VAL A 125 -19.49 -5.42 13.96
N GLN A 126 -19.82 -5.97 12.78
CA GLN A 126 -19.31 -5.49 11.50
C GLN A 126 -19.61 -3.99 11.32
N SER A 127 -18.57 -3.22 10.98
CA SER A 127 -18.72 -1.76 10.84
C SER A 127 -19.66 -1.40 9.67
N PRO A 128 -20.38 -0.26 9.76
CA PRO A 128 -21.22 0.21 8.67
C PRO A 128 -20.46 0.39 7.35
N GLU A 129 -19.23 0.92 7.42
CA GLU A 129 -18.40 1.15 6.24
C GLU A 129 -17.95 -0.16 5.59
N TYR A 130 -17.66 -1.19 6.40
CA TYR A 130 -17.29 -2.49 5.86
C TYR A 130 -18.51 -3.21 5.27
N THR A 131 -19.67 -3.07 5.90
CA THR A 131 -20.95 -3.56 5.34
C THR A 131 -21.23 -2.91 4.00
N GLU A 132 -21.12 -1.58 3.91
CA GLU A 132 -21.32 -0.84 2.66
C GLU A 132 -20.34 -1.28 1.55
N LEU A 133 -19.06 -1.49 1.92
CA LEU A 133 -18.05 -1.99 0.99
C LEU A 133 -18.42 -3.38 0.45
N LEU A 134 -18.87 -4.29 1.30
CA LEU A 134 -19.27 -5.64 0.88
C LEU A 134 -20.52 -5.64 -0.01
N GLU A 135 -21.49 -4.77 0.29
CA GLU A 135 -22.74 -4.67 -0.47
C GLU A 135 -22.59 -3.95 -1.80
N LYS A 136 -21.85 -2.85 -1.83
CA LYS A 136 -21.70 -1.98 -3.00
C LYS A 136 -20.43 -2.22 -3.81
N GLY A 137 -19.43 -2.89 -3.24
CA GLY A 137 -18.11 -3.08 -3.86
C GLY A 137 -17.27 -1.81 -3.98
N ILE A 138 -17.67 -0.73 -3.30
CA ILE A 138 -16.96 0.56 -3.32
C ILE A 138 -16.78 1.09 -1.89
N PHE A 139 -15.66 1.79 -1.65
CA PHE A 139 -15.45 2.54 -0.42
C PHE A 139 -16.33 3.79 -0.38
N HIS A 140 -16.78 4.16 0.81
CA HIS A 140 -17.45 5.43 1.04
C HIS A 140 -16.57 6.61 0.57
N GLU A 141 -17.19 7.69 0.05
CA GLU A 141 -16.47 8.82 -0.59
C GLU A 141 -15.43 9.50 0.31
N ARG A 142 -15.63 9.50 1.65
CA ARG A 142 -14.67 10.04 2.62
C ARG A 142 -13.28 9.39 2.57
N PHE A 143 -13.15 8.23 1.94
CA PHE A 143 -11.87 7.56 1.71
C PHE A 143 -11.16 8.01 0.44
N PHE A 144 -11.78 8.88 -0.35
CA PHE A 144 -11.21 9.41 -1.58
C PHE A 144 -10.87 10.91 -1.51
N ARG A 145 -11.57 11.66 -0.67
CA ARG A 145 -11.42 13.13 -0.54
C ARG A 145 -11.50 13.54 0.92
N PRO A 146 -10.76 14.62 1.31
CA PRO A 146 -10.98 15.27 2.58
C PRO A 146 -12.36 15.89 2.67
#